data_42b6a7b5442c9497ceb71b8d0284f121
#
_entry.id   42b6a7b5442c9497ceb71b8d0284f121
#
_cell.length_a   1.000
_cell.length_b   1.000
_cell.length_c   1.000
_cell.angle_alpha   90.00
_cell.angle_beta   90.00
_cell.angle_gamma   90.00
#
_symmetry.space_group_name_H-M   'P 1'
#
loop_
_entity.id
_entity.type
_entity.pdbx_description
1 polymer ?
#
loop_
_entity_poly.entity_id
_entity_poly.type
_entity_poly.pdbx_seq_one_letter_code
_entity_poly.pdbx_strand_id
1 'polypeptide(L)'
;NCGIKVQTGGENDREIVRIRGDEDHPASKGYLCQKASGLNHYQNGKDRITSPLRRKPDGTFEVIDWDTATREIMERFAAIRDTHGGDKIFYYGGGGQGNHLPGAYSSATRSVLGSVYRSSALAQEKTGEFWVNGQMFGSMVKGDFHHCDVAFFLGKNPWHTHGIPRARVFLRDFAKDPSKTMIVVDPVVTETAKMADIHLRVKPGTDAWMLAAMVAMLVQDERYAAAWVDEHTQG
;
A
#
# COMPACT_ATOMS: atom_id res chain seq x y z
N ASN A 1 6.26 -1.73 -8.21
CA ASN A 1 7.51 -0.98 -8.26
C ASN A 1 7.66 -0.32 -9.62
N CYS A 2 8.27 0.87 -9.68
CA CYS A 2 8.55 1.58 -10.91
C CYS A 2 10.08 1.77 -11.03
N GLY A 3 10.60 1.61 -12.24
CA GLY A 3 11.96 2.02 -12.59
C GLY A 3 12.04 3.53 -12.70
N ILE A 4 13.04 4.13 -12.12
CA ILE A 4 13.29 5.57 -12.21
C ILE A 4 14.73 5.85 -12.61
N LYS A 5 14.92 6.88 -13.43
CA LYS A 5 16.23 7.47 -13.74
C LYS A 5 16.30 8.81 -13.00
N VAL A 6 17.29 8.94 -12.12
CA VAL A 6 17.50 10.13 -11.30
C VAL A 6 18.70 10.90 -11.83
N GLN A 7 18.51 12.16 -12.13
CA GLN A 7 19.57 13.10 -12.43
C GLN A 7 19.89 13.88 -11.16
N THR A 8 21.13 13.79 -10.72
CA THR A 8 21.66 14.54 -9.58
C THR A 8 22.42 15.79 -10.05
N GLY A 9 22.62 16.73 -9.14
CA GLY A 9 23.36 17.96 -9.36
C GLY A 9 23.51 18.73 -8.05
N GLY A 10 23.75 20.03 -8.13
CA GLY A 10 24.06 20.87 -6.97
C GLY A 10 25.49 20.61 -6.45
N GLU A 11 25.76 21.09 -5.25
CA GLU A 11 27.04 20.88 -4.59
C GLU A 11 27.22 19.40 -4.24
N ASN A 12 28.29 18.78 -4.73
CA ASN A 12 28.63 17.37 -4.57
C ASN A 12 27.52 16.38 -5.03
N ASP A 13 26.76 16.72 -6.06
CA ASP A 13 25.68 15.89 -6.61
C ASP A 13 24.64 15.42 -5.57
N ARG A 14 24.39 16.23 -4.56
CA ARG A 14 23.45 15.90 -3.47
C ARG A 14 22.01 16.31 -3.72
N GLU A 15 21.75 17.04 -4.79
CA GLU A 15 20.40 17.47 -5.15
C GLU A 15 19.81 16.58 -6.24
N ILE A 16 18.55 16.25 -6.12
CA ILE A 16 17.80 15.63 -7.19
C ILE A 16 17.28 16.73 -8.12
N VAL A 17 17.91 16.84 -9.29
CA VAL A 17 17.54 17.85 -10.30
C VAL A 17 16.31 17.39 -11.08
N ARG A 18 16.27 16.10 -11.46
CA ARG A 18 15.19 15.56 -12.28
C ARG A 18 14.97 14.08 -12.03
N ILE A 19 13.69 13.68 -12.08
CA ILE A 19 13.28 12.26 -12.06
C ILE A 19 12.49 11.97 -13.32
N ARG A 20 12.85 10.88 -14.00
CA ARG A 20 12.13 10.33 -15.15
C ARG A 20 11.83 8.86 -14.92
N GLY A 21 10.82 8.34 -15.61
CA GLY A 21 10.60 6.90 -15.69
C GLY A 21 11.74 6.23 -16.47
N ASP A 22 12.08 5.05 -16.03
CA ASP A 22 13.01 4.19 -16.77
C ASP A 22 12.22 3.41 -17.82
N GLU A 23 12.49 3.72 -19.09
CA GLU A 23 11.81 3.11 -20.23
C GLU A 23 12.16 1.63 -20.39
N ASP A 24 13.37 1.24 -19.94
CA ASP A 24 13.86 -0.13 -20.01
C ASP A 24 13.31 -1.02 -18.89
N HIS A 25 12.65 -0.42 -17.90
CA HIS A 25 12.07 -1.19 -16.80
C HIS A 25 10.88 -2.03 -17.28
N PRO A 26 10.89 -3.38 -17.09
CA PRO A 26 9.95 -4.29 -17.75
C PRO A 26 8.46 -4.05 -17.39
N ALA A 27 8.19 -3.62 -16.16
CA ALA A 27 6.81 -3.41 -15.70
C ALA A 27 6.32 -1.97 -15.92
N SER A 28 7.14 -0.96 -15.62
CA SER A 28 6.69 0.44 -15.68
C SER A 28 6.91 1.10 -17.05
N LYS A 29 7.89 0.63 -17.86
CA LYS A 29 8.16 1.10 -19.23
C LYS A 29 8.09 2.64 -19.31
N GLY A 30 8.85 3.32 -18.46
CA GLY A 30 8.88 4.77 -18.38
C GLY A 30 7.71 5.45 -17.65
N TYR A 31 6.69 4.72 -17.23
CA TYR A 31 5.56 5.29 -16.52
C TYR A 31 5.93 5.67 -15.08
N LEU A 32 5.57 6.92 -14.70
CA LEU A 32 5.67 7.40 -13.32
C LEU A 32 4.34 7.95 -12.82
N CYS A 33 4.06 7.75 -11.56
CA CYS A 33 3.01 8.47 -10.85
C CYS A 33 3.59 9.74 -10.19
N GLN A 34 2.71 10.64 -9.77
CA GLN A 34 3.11 11.90 -9.12
C GLN A 34 3.92 11.70 -7.84
N LYS A 35 3.78 10.57 -7.14
CA LYS A 35 4.56 10.27 -5.93
C LYS A 35 6.06 10.16 -6.22
N ALA A 36 6.41 9.48 -7.29
CA ALA A 36 7.81 9.33 -7.70
C ALA A 36 8.36 10.61 -8.36
N SER A 37 7.59 11.27 -9.21
CA SER A 37 8.02 12.50 -9.87
C SER A 37 8.24 13.68 -8.90
N GLY A 38 7.59 13.65 -7.74
CA GLY A 38 7.72 14.67 -6.70
C GLY A 38 8.81 14.42 -5.65
N LEU A 39 9.61 13.35 -5.77
CA LEU A 39 10.63 13.02 -4.77
C LEU A 39 11.73 14.08 -4.64
N ASN A 40 12.03 14.83 -5.69
CA ASN A 40 12.96 15.95 -5.64
C ASN A 40 12.50 17.03 -4.66
N HIS A 41 11.19 17.32 -4.62
CA HIS A 41 10.62 18.29 -3.70
C HIS A 41 10.84 17.86 -2.23
N TYR A 42 10.63 16.57 -1.92
CA TYR A 42 10.85 16.05 -0.58
C TYR A 42 12.34 15.97 -0.22
N GLN A 43 13.19 15.57 -1.16
CA GLN A 43 14.62 15.40 -0.89
C GLN A 43 15.34 16.74 -0.73
N ASN A 44 15.01 17.72 -1.58
CA ASN A 44 15.67 19.02 -1.61
C ASN A 44 14.97 20.06 -0.70
N GLY A 45 13.89 19.69 -0.01
CA GLY A 45 13.11 20.61 0.83
C GLY A 45 13.95 21.24 1.94
N LYS A 46 13.87 22.56 2.07
CA LYS A 46 14.62 23.29 3.10
C LYS A 46 14.13 23.04 4.52
N ASP A 47 12.90 22.58 4.66
CA ASP A 47 12.25 22.24 5.93
C ASP A 47 12.44 20.75 6.30
N ARG A 48 13.24 20.01 5.51
CA ARG A 48 13.52 18.61 5.80
C ARG A 48 14.32 18.46 7.08
N ILE A 49 13.82 17.64 8.00
CA ILE A 49 14.54 17.28 9.22
C ILE A 49 15.74 16.40 8.85
N THR A 50 16.94 16.86 9.15
CA THR A 50 18.21 16.19 8.82
C THR A 50 18.97 15.64 10.02
N SER A 51 18.48 15.96 11.24
CA SER A 51 19.07 15.50 12.51
C SER A 51 17.97 15.12 13.48
N PRO A 52 18.25 14.28 14.48
CA PRO A 52 17.29 14.00 15.54
C PRO A 52 16.92 15.29 16.31
N LEU A 53 15.66 15.36 16.70
CA LEU A 53 15.13 16.48 17.47
C LEU A 53 14.64 16.01 18.83
N ARG A 54 15.09 16.66 19.89
CA ARG A 54 14.58 16.45 21.23
C ARG A 54 13.58 17.53 21.62
N ARG A 55 12.40 17.12 22.08
CA ARG A 55 11.39 18.07 22.56
C ARG A 55 11.77 18.56 23.96
N LYS A 56 11.77 19.89 24.13
CA LYS A 56 11.98 20.55 25.40
C LYS A 56 10.70 20.70 26.23
N PRO A 57 10.79 20.98 27.55
CA PRO A 57 9.61 21.18 28.39
C PRO A 57 8.66 22.30 27.92
N ASP A 58 9.20 23.34 27.28
CA ASP A 58 8.44 24.45 26.70
C ASP A 58 7.70 24.09 25.41
N GLY A 59 7.86 22.84 24.92
CA GLY A 59 7.24 22.34 23.69
C GLY A 59 8.05 22.61 22.42
N THR A 60 9.11 23.39 22.48
CA THR A 60 10.04 23.62 21.36
C THR A 60 10.98 22.43 21.16
N PHE A 61 11.71 22.42 20.05
CA PHE A 61 12.63 21.33 19.72
C PHE A 61 14.06 21.86 19.65
N GLU A 62 15.01 21.02 20.06
CA GLU A 62 16.43 21.24 19.88
C GLU A 62 17.05 20.09 19.05
N VAL A 63 18.05 20.43 18.27
CA VAL A 63 18.83 19.45 17.50
C VAL A 63 19.78 18.72 18.45
N ILE A 64 19.80 17.39 18.40
CA ILE A 64 20.76 16.54 19.09
C ILE A 64 21.47 15.62 18.09
N ASP A 65 22.59 15.02 18.50
CA ASP A 65 23.28 14.02 17.69
C ASP A 65 22.61 12.63 17.80
N TRP A 66 22.95 11.72 16.88
CA TRP A 66 22.40 10.38 16.82
C TRP A 66 22.77 9.51 18.02
N ASP A 67 23.98 9.67 18.56
CA ASP A 67 24.45 8.88 19.71
C ASP A 67 23.65 9.26 20.96
N THR A 68 23.45 10.56 21.17
CA THR A 68 22.59 11.09 22.24
C THR A 68 21.14 10.60 22.08
N ALA A 69 20.55 10.69 20.86
CA ALA A 69 19.19 10.24 20.62
C ALA A 69 19.04 8.73 20.90
N THR A 70 19.94 7.93 20.37
CA THR A 70 19.91 6.47 20.54
C THR A 70 20.05 6.06 22.00
N ARG A 71 21.00 6.66 22.70
CA ARG A 71 21.24 6.40 24.15
C ARG A 71 19.99 6.74 24.96
N GLU A 72 19.44 7.94 24.81
CA GLU A 72 18.28 8.38 25.61
C GLU A 72 17.04 7.50 25.33
N ILE A 73 16.82 7.08 24.09
CA ILE A 73 15.72 6.17 23.71
C ILE A 73 15.92 4.81 24.37
N MET A 74 17.14 4.24 24.29
CA MET A 74 17.45 2.94 24.87
C MET A 74 17.35 2.94 26.39
N GLU A 75 17.83 3.96 27.06
CA GLU A 75 17.71 4.12 28.53
C GLU A 75 16.23 4.14 28.96
N ARG A 76 15.37 4.88 28.24
CA ARG A 76 13.94 4.94 28.56
C ARG A 76 13.24 3.61 28.31
N PHE A 77 13.52 2.95 27.20
CA PHE A 77 12.95 1.63 26.93
C PHE A 77 13.41 0.57 27.93
N ALA A 78 14.70 0.58 28.32
CA ALA A 78 15.21 -0.29 29.34
C ALA A 78 14.51 -0.05 30.69
N ALA A 79 14.37 1.20 31.09
CA ALA A 79 13.67 1.56 32.32
C ALA A 79 12.21 1.08 32.34
N ILE A 80 11.48 1.24 31.24
CA ILE A 80 10.10 0.73 31.13
C ILE A 80 10.06 -0.79 31.20
N ARG A 81 10.92 -1.47 30.42
CA ARG A 81 11.02 -2.94 30.43
C ARG A 81 11.33 -3.49 31.82
N ASP A 82 12.31 -2.91 32.49
CA ASP A 82 12.83 -3.42 33.77
C ASP A 82 11.89 -3.10 34.93
N THR A 83 11.10 -2.01 34.83
CA THR A 83 10.15 -1.62 35.89
C THR A 83 8.76 -2.22 35.66
N HIS A 84 8.29 -2.30 34.42
CA HIS A 84 6.89 -2.59 34.11
C HIS A 84 6.69 -3.81 33.22
N GLY A 85 7.75 -4.36 32.63
CA GLY A 85 7.71 -5.43 31.65
C GLY A 85 7.66 -4.93 30.20
N GLY A 86 8.19 -5.75 29.29
CA GLY A 86 8.23 -5.43 27.86
C GLY A 86 6.85 -5.38 27.18
N ASP A 87 5.84 -5.98 27.80
CA ASP A 87 4.42 -5.91 27.35
C ASP A 87 3.81 -4.50 27.47
N LYS A 88 4.47 -3.58 28.17
CA LYS A 88 4.09 -2.16 28.24
C LYS A 88 4.66 -1.33 27.08
N ILE A 89 5.49 -1.95 26.23
CA ILE A 89 6.04 -1.31 25.03
C ILE A 89 5.25 -1.81 23.82
N PHE A 90 4.49 -0.89 23.21
CA PHE A 90 3.69 -1.18 22.01
C PHE A 90 4.44 -0.72 20.75
N TYR A 91 4.55 -1.60 19.77
CA TYR A 91 5.11 -1.28 18.47
C TYR A 91 4.01 -0.98 17.44
N TYR A 92 4.03 0.21 16.88
CA TYR A 92 3.22 0.55 15.72
C TYR A 92 4.13 0.91 14.54
N GLY A 93 4.02 0.16 13.48
CA GLY A 93 4.88 0.40 12.32
C GLY A 93 4.33 -0.25 11.06
N GLY A 94 4.84 0.21 9.94
CA GLY A 94 4.47 -0.32 8.63
C GLY A 94 5.51 0.00 7.57
N GLY A 95 5.56 -0.80 6.51
CA GLY A 95 6.52 -0.72 5.41
C GLY A 95 5.95 -0.01 4.18
N GLY A 96 5.34 1.18 4.32
CA GLY A 96 4.60 1.85 3.25
C GLY A 96 5.41 2.20 1.99
N GLN A 97 6.72 2.32 2.08
CA GLN A 97 7.59 2.74 0.99
C GLN A 97 8.32 1.59 0.27
N GLY A 98 7.96 0.34 0.59
CA GLY A 98 8.66 -0.82 0.02
C GLY A 98 10.10 -1.00 0.53
N ASN A 99 10.51 -0.23 1.52
CA ASN A 99 11.77 -0.42 2.22
C ASN A 99 11.54 -1.39 3.39
N HIS A 100 11.91 -2.65 3.18
CA HIS A 100 11.71 -3.72 4.17
C HIS A 100 12.92 -3.92 5.10
N LEU A 101 14.02 -3.22 4.88
CA LEU A 101 15.20 -3.32 5.71
C LEU A 101 14.92 -3.02 7.20
N PRO A 102 14.15 -1.96 7.56
CA PRO A 102 13.80 -1.70 8.96
C PRO A 102 13.02 -2.82 9.65
N GLY A 103 12.36 -3.71 8.90
CA GLY A 103 11.58 -4.81 9.46
C GLY A 103 12.43 -5.79 10.28
N ALA A 104 13.62 -6.12 9.82
CA ALA A 104 14.55 -6.97 10.54
C ALA A 104 15.03 -6.32 11.86
N TYR A 105 15.41 -5.06 11.81
CA TYR A 105 15.84 -4.31 12.99
C TYR A 105 14.71 -4.13 14.01
N SER A 106 13.51 -3.81 13.56
CA SER A 106 12.36 -3.65 14.47
C SER A 106 11.98 -4.96 15.16
N SER A 107 12.10 -6.09 14.49
CA SER A 107 11.85 -7.41 15.08
C SER A 107 12.89 -7.75 16.15
N ALA A 108 14.16 -7.52 15.87
CA ALA A 108 15.24 -7.72 16.82
C ALA A 108 15.08 -6.81 18.07
N THR A 109 14.82 -5.52 17.85
CA THR A 109 14.60 -4.55 18.94
C THR A 109 13.43 -4.96 19.83
N ARG A 110 12.30 -5.36 19.23
CA ARG A 110 11.13 -5.83 19.98
C ARG A 110 11.43 -7.09 20.80
N SER A 111 12.16 -8.02 20.22
CA SER A 111 12.57 -9.26 20.91
C SER A 111 13.41 -8.96 22.15
N VAL A 112 14.42 -8.09 22.04
CA VAL A 112 15.28 -7.66 23.16
C VAL A 112 14.49 -6.93 24.24
N LEU A 113 13.51 -6.12 23.83
CA LEU A 113 12.66 -5.36 24.75
C LEU A 113 11.52 -6.19 25.36
N GLY A 114 11.27 -7.42 24.88
CA GLY A 114 10.12 -8.22 25.30
C GLY A 114 8.77 -7.62 24.85
N SER A 115 8.76 -6.78 23.79
CA SER A 115 7.56 -6.15 23.26
C SER A 115 6.76 -7.14 22.44
N VAL A 116 5.64 -7.61 22.98
CA VAL A 116 4.76 -8.60 22.34
C VAL A 116 3.64 -7.97 21.52
N TYR A 117 3.18 -6.79 21.90
CA TYR A 117 2.07 -6.11 21.23
C TYR A 117 2.56 -5.27 20.05
N ARG A 118 1.92 -5.50 18.90
CA ARG A 118 2.20 -4.73 17.68
C ARG A 118 0.94 -4.51 16.87
N SER A 119 0.94 -3.43 16.11
CA SER A 119 -0.02 -3.19 15.05
C SER A 119 0.62 -2.41 13.89
N SER A 120 -0.11 -2.30 12.81
CA SER A 120 0.25 -1.49 11.65
C SER A 120 -0.99 -1.06 10.89
N ALA A 121 -0.87 -0.13 9.97
CA ALA A 121 -1.96 0.22 9.06
C ALA A 121 -2.45 -1.01 8.27
N LEU A 122 -1.54 -1.88 7.83
CA LEU A 122 -1.88 -3.12 7.13
C LEU A 122 -2.71 -4.09 7.98
N ALA A 123 -2.42 -4.18 9.28
CA ALA A 123 -3.18 -5.03 10.18
C ALA A 123 -4.64 -4.58 10.33
N GLN A 124 -4.92 -3.29 10.15
CA GLN A 124 -6.27 -2.73 10.20
C GLN A 124 -6.94 -2.70 8.84
N GLU A 125 -6.18 -2.41 7.78
CA GLU A 125 -6.67 -2.23 6.42
C GLU A 125 -6.83 -3.54 5.66
N LYS A 126 -5.90 -4.49 5.85
CA LYS A 126 -5.69 -5.63 4.96
C LYS A 126 -5.82 -6.99 5.63
N THR A 127 -6.20 -7.07 6.89
CA THR A 127 -6.23 -8.36 7.62
C THR A 127 -7.17 -9.36 6.96
N GLY A 128 -8.37 -8.97 6.60
CA GLY A 128 -9.34 -9.83 5.92
C GLY A 128 -8.83 -10.26 4.54
N GLU A 129 -8.27 -9.33 3.76
CA GLU A 129 -7.70 -9.65 2.45
C GLU A 129 -6.53 -10.65 2.56
N PHE A 130 -5.61 -10.46 3.51
CA PHE A 130 -4.51 -11.40 3.73
C PHE A 130 -5.00 -12.77 4.17
N TRP A 131 -5.98 -12.81 5.07
CA TRP A 131 -6.52 -14.07 5.55
C TRP A 131 -7.21 -14.86 4.43
N VAL A 132 -8.10 -14.21 3.68
CA VAL A 132 -8.83 -14.85 2.57
C VAL A 132 -7.86 -15.33 1.49
N ASN A 133 -6.92 -14.48 1.04
CA ASN A 133 -5.92 -14.89 0.05
C ASN A 133 -5.05 -16.06 0.56
N GLY A 134 -4.69 -16.05 1.84
CA GLY A 134 -3.94 -17.14 2.47
C GLY A 134 -4.69 -18.45 2.44
N GLN A 135 -6.01 -18.45 2.72
CA GLN A 135 -6.85 -19.64 2.68
C GLN A 135 -7.08 -20.16 1.26
N MET A 136 -7.38 -19.26 0.31
CA MET A 136 -7.74 -19.65 -1.04
C MET A 136 -6.53 -19.99 -1.92
N PHE A 137 -5.43 -19.28 -1.77
CA PHE A 137 -4.29 -19.34 -2.71
C PHE A 137 -2.95 -19.63 -2.04
N GLY A 138 -2.90 -19.74 -0.72
CA GLY A 138 -1.64 -19.91 0.03
C GLY A 138 -0.72 -18.67 0.05
N SER A 139 -1.06 -17.62 -0.68
CA SER A 139 -0.29 -16.37 -0.74
C SER A 139 -1.14 -15.20 -1.25
N MET A 140 -0.59 -13.97 -1.12
CA MET A 140 -1.20 -12.79 -1.73
C MET A 140 -1.16 -12.88 -3.25
N VAL A 141 -2.32 -12.72 -3.88
CA VAL A 141 -2.46 -12.64 -5.34
C VAL A 141 -2.69 -11.20 -5.80
N LYS A 142 -2.38 -10.94 -7.05
CA LYS A 142 -2.62 -9.68 -7.74
C LYS A 142 -3.37 -9.95 -9.03
N GLY A 143 -4.33 -9.08 -9.36
CA GLY A 143 -5.04 -9.19 -10.62
C GLY A 143 -4.12 -8.94 -11.83
N ASP A 144 -4.21 -9.79 -12.83
CA ASP A 144 -3.58 -9.58 -14.14
C ASP A 144 -4.53 -8.81 -15.06
N PHE A 145 -4.50 -7.50 -14.93
CA PHE A 145 -5.40 -6.62 -15.66
C PHE A 145 -5.06 -6.49 -17.16
N HIS A 146 -3.85 -6.87 -17.58
CA HIS A 146 -3.46 -6.77 -18.99
C HIS A 146 -4.11 -7.87 -19.87
N HIS A 147 -4.42 -9.01 -19.28
CA HIS A 147 -4.94 -10.19 -20.00
C HIS A 147 -6.40 -10.50 -19.65
N CYS A 148 -7.11 -9.62 -18.92
CA CYS A 148 -8.53 -9.83 -18.65
C CYS A 148 -9.43 -9.16 -19.69
N ASP A 149 -10.62 -9.73 -19.89
CA ASP A 149 -11.68 -9.15 -20.71
C ASP A 149 -12.67 -8.33 -19.87
N VAL A 150 -12.74 -8.65 -18.56
CA VAL A 150 -13.56 -7.92 -17.61
C VAL A 150 -12.67 -7.44 -16.45
N ALA A 151 -12.66 -6.14 -16.21
CA ALA A 151 -12.01 -5.52 -15.06
C ALA A 151 -13.07 -5.04 -14.07
N PHE A 152 -13.05 -5.60 -12.85
CA PHE A 152 -13.98 -5.25 -11.78
C PHE A 152 -13.24 -4.53 -10.64
N PHE A 153 -13.56 -3.27 -10.43
CA PHE A 153 -12.98 -2.43 -9.38
C PHE A 153 -13.99 -2.16 -8.27
N LEU A 154 -13.74 -2.72 -7.11
CA LEU A 154 -14.59 -2.57 -5.93
C LEU A 154 -13.95 -1.60 -4.94
N GLY A 155 -14.54 -0.41 -4.75
CA GLY A 155 -14.05 0.63 -3.85
C GLY A 155 -12.62 1.09 -4.18
N LYS A 156 -12.24 1.08 -5.45
CA LYS A 156 -10.87 1.35 -5.87
C LYS A 156 -10.80 2.32 -7.03
N ASN A 157 -9.97 3.37 -6.87
CA ASN A 157 -9.70 4.35 -7.90
C ASN A 157 -8.22 4.28 -8.38
N PRO A 158 -7.86 3.33 -9.27
CA PRO A 158 -6.48 3.18 -9.75
C PRO A 158 -5.95 4.41 -10.49
N TRP A 159 -6.80 5.27 -11.01
CA TRP A 159 -6.39 6.54 -11.61
C TRP A 159 -5.56 7.41 -10.65
N HIS A 160 -5.90 7.40 -9.37
CA HIS A 160 -5.17 8.11 -8.31
C HIS A 160 -4.22 7.23 -7.52
N THR A 161 -4.64 6.01 -7.17
CA THR A 161 -3.87 5.15 -6.28
C THR A 161 -2.73 4.41 -6.96
N HIS A 162 -2.80 4.27 -8.28
CA HIS A 162 -1.78 3.58 -9.09
C HIS A 162 -1.44 2.17 -8.57
N GLY A 163 -2.42 1.46 -8.05
CA GLY A 163 -2.22 0.13 -7.47
C GLY A 163 -1.87 -0.98 -8.47
N ILE A 164 -1.90 -0.67 -9.77
CA ILE A 164 -1.56 -1.55 -10.90
C ILE A 164 -0.46 -0.90 -11.76
N PRO A 165 0.40 -1.70 -12.44
CA PRO A 165 1.40 -1.16 -13.33
C PRO A 165 0.78 -0.27 -14.42
N ARG A 166 1.39 0.88 -14.70
CA ARG A 166 0.96 1.83 -15.74
C ARG A 166 -0.54 2.19 -15.67
N ALA A 167 -1.07 2.34 -14.45
CA ALA A 167 -2.51 2.41 -14.17
C ALA A 167 -3.32 3.29 -15.14
N ARG A 168 -2.90 4.54 -15.37
CA ARG A 168 -3.64 5.47 -16.25
C ARG A 168 -3.56 5.09 -17.72
N VAL A 169 -2.49 4.45 -18.14
CA VAL A 169 -2.36 3.92 -19.52
C VAL A 169 -3.30 2.75 -19.67
N PHE A 170 -3.19 1.78 -18.75
CA PHE A 170 -4.08 0.63 -18.72
C PHE A 170 -5.58 1.04 -18.77
N LEU A 171 -6.00 1.92 -17.85
CA LEU A 171 -7.42 2.34 -17.79
C LEU A 171 -7.92 2.98 -19.07
N ARG A 172 -7.09 3.81 -19.72
CA ARG A 172 -7.45 4.44 -21.00
C ARG A 172 -7.52 3.45 -22.16
N ASP A 173 -6.56 2.53 -22.21
CA ASP A 173 -6.51 1.53 -23.28
C ASP A 173 -7.67 0.53 -23.13
N PHE A 174 -7.94 0.10 -21.89
CA PHE A 174 -9.03 -0.80 -21.57
C PHE A 174 -10.40 -0.21 -21.89
N ALA A 175 -10.64 1.05 -21.51
CA ALA A 175 -11.91 1.74 -21.76
C ALA A 175 -12.17 2.05 -23.25
N LYS A 176 -11.16 1.96 -24.12
CA LYS A 176 -11.29 2.16 -25.56
C LYS A 176 -11.51 0.86 -26.34
N ASP A 177 -11.28 -0.26 -25.72
CA ASP A 177 -11.40 -1.57 -26.34
C ASP A 177 -12.85 -2.07 -26.23
N PRO A 178 -13.62 -2.12 -27.34
CA PRO A 178 -15.03 -2.50 -27.31
C PRO A 178 -15.26 -3.98 -26.99
N SER A 179 -14.20 -4.79 -26.99
CA SER A 179 -14.27 -6.20 -26.60
C SER A 179 -14.16 -6.42 -25.10
N LYS A 180 -13.87 -5.35 -24.33
CA LYS A 180 -13.62 -5.39 -22.88
C LYS A 180 -14.70 -4.66 -22.10
N THR A 181 -14.89 -5.06 -20.85
CA THR A 181 -15.88 -4.44 -19.97
C THR A 181 -15.25 -4.00 -18.66
N MET A 182 -15.40 -2.73 -18.33
CA MET A 182 -14.95 -2.16 -17.05
C MET A 182 -16.15 -1.93 -16.13
N ILE A 183 -16.14 -2.59 -14.99
CA ILE A 183 -17.17 -2.45 -13.96
C ILE A 183 -16.54 -1.77 -12.74
N VAL A 184 -17.13 -0.68 -12.28
CA VAL A 184 -16.69 0.02 -11.07
C VAL A 184 -17.82 0.07 -10.07
N VAL A 185 -17.55 -0.37 -8.86
CA VAL A 185 -18.41 -0.23 -7.69
C VAL A 185 -17.81 0.80 -6.77
N ASP A 186 -18.44 1.95 -6.67
CA ASP A 186 -17.97 3.05 -5.84
C ASP A 186 -19.14 3.99 -5.52
N PRO A 187 -19.34 4.43 -4.27
CA PRO A 187 -20.38 5.40 -3.93
C PRO A 187 -20.18 6.76 -4.62
N VAL A 188 -18.95 7.06 -5.05
CA VAL A 188 -18.57 8.33 -5.68
C VAL A 188 -18.24 8.12 -7.16
N VAL A 189 -18.58 9.10 -7.99
CA VAL A 189 -18.17 9.11 -9.40
C VAL A 189 -16.69 9.52 -9.48
N THR A 190 -15.82 8.54 -9.31
CA THR A 190 -14.36 8.72 -9.39
C THR A 190 -13.89 8.85 -10.84
N GLU A 191 -12.62 9.21 -11.05
CA GLU A 191 -12.04 9.26 -12.40
C GLU A 191 -12.02 7.89 -13.07
N THR A 192 -11.84 6.82 -12.30
CA THR A 192 -11.95 5.45 -12.82
C THR A 192 -13.40 5.13 -13.17
N ALA A 193 -14.36 5.52 -12.32
CA ALA A 193 -15.79 5.30 -12.59
C ALA A 193 -16.30 6.04 -13.82
N LYS A 194 -15.72 7.22 -14.15
CA LYS A 194 -16.06 7.95 -15.39
C LYS A 194 -15.67 7.23 -16.69
N MET A 195 -14.76 6.27 -16.60
CA MET A 195 -14.31 5.48 -17.75
C MET A 195 -14.96 4.09 -17.79
N ALA A 196 -15.75 3.74 -16.78
CA ALA A 196 -16.39 2.44 -16.68
C ALA A 196 -17.59 2.32 -17.62
N ASP A 197 -17.79 1.12 -18.18
CA ASP A 197 -19.01 0.75 -18.92
C ASP A 197 -20.18 0.60 -17.95
N ILE A 198 -19.91 0.11 -16.74
CA ILE A 198 -20.92 -0.07 -15.69
C ILE A 198 -20.40 0.55 -14.40
N HIS A 199 -21.14 1.52 -13.86
CA HIS A 199 -20.87 2.11 -12.57
C HIS A 199 -22.01 1.79 -11.59
N LEU A 200 -21.72 0.98 -10.57
CA LEU A 200 -22.68 0.62 -9.53
C LEU A 200 -22.42 1.48 -8.28
N ARG A 201 -23.36 2.35 -7.97
CA ARG A 201 -23.28 3.23 -6.80
C ARG A 201 -23.97 2.57 -5.61
N VAL A 202 -23.18 1.96 -4.74
CA VAL A 202 -23.66 1.34 -3.52
C VAL A 202 -23.58 2.31 -2.34
N LYS A 203 -24.44 2.12 -1.34
CA LYS A 203 -24.29 2.85 -0.07
C LYS A 203 -23.04 2.35 0.64
N PRO A 204 -22.24 3.23 1.28
CA PRO A 204 -21.11 2.79 2.10
C PRO A 204 -21.52 1.72 3.11
N GLY A 205 -20.72 0.65 3.22
CA GLY A 205 -20.98 -0.49 4.11
C GLY A 205 -21.95 -1.54 3.55
N THR A 206 -22.37 -1.45 2.27
CA THR A 206 -23.30 -2.43 1.67
C THR A 206 -22.64 -3.30 0.58
N ASP A 207 -21.34 -3.23 0.40
CA ASP A 207 -20.59 -4.00 -0.61
C ASP A 207 -20.82 -5.52 -0.45
N ALA A 208 -20.79 -6.01 0.78
CA ALA A 208 -21.00 -7.43 1.08
C ALA A 208 -22.40 -7.91 0.65
N TRP A 209 -23.44 -7.09 0.81
CA TRP A 209 -24.80 -7.42 0.36
C TRP A 209 -24.90 -7.50 -1.16
N MET A 210 -24.26 -6.57 -1.84
CA MET A 210 -24.21 -6.58 -3.32
C MET A 210 -23.47 -7.82 -3.82
N LEU A 211 -22.32 -8.14 -3.25
CA LEU A 211 -21.53 -9.33 -3.63
C LEU A 211 -22.30 -10.62 -3.33
N ALA A 212 -22.97 -10.71 -2.18
CA ALA A 212 -23.82 -11.85 -1.85
C ALA A 212 -24.97 -12.02 -2.84
N ALA A 213 -25.61 -10.92 -3.26
CA ALA A 213 -26.65 -10.97 -4.28
C ALA A 213 -26.11 -11.45 -5.63
N MET A 214 -24.92 -11.00 -6.06
CA MET A 214 -24.28 -11.49 -7.27
C MET A 214 -23.99 -13.00 -7.22
N VAL A 215 -23.44 -13.48 -6.11
CA VAL A 215 -23.19 -14.92 -5.90
C VAL A 215 -24.51 -15.69 -5.91
N ALA A 216 -25.55 -15.21 -5.22
CA ALA A 216 -26.85 -15.85 -5.19
C ALA A 216 -27.45 -16.00 -6.59
N MET A 217 -27.35 -14.97 -7.43
CA MET A 217 -27.81 -15.02 -8.83
C MET A 217 -27.02 -16.06 -9.64
N LEU A 218 -25.70 -16.12 -9.48
CA LEU A 218 -24.87 -17.11 -10.18
C LEU A 218 -25.28 -18.55 -9.79
N VAL A 219 -25.58 -18.78 -8.51
CA VAL A 219 -26.02 -20.08 -8.00
C VAL A 219 -27.43 -20.42 -8.50
N GLN A 220 -28.38 -19.47 -8.45
CA GLN A 220 -29.75 -19.66 -8.89
C GLN A 220 -29.85 -19.92 -10.40
N ASP A 221 -29.00 -19.26 -11.18
CA ASP A 221 -28.93 -19.42 -12.64
C ASP A 221 -28.03 -20.59 -13.07
N GLU A 222 -27.48 -21.36 -12.11
CA GLU A 222 -26.53 -22.46 -12.36
C GLU A 222 -25.30 -22.04 -13.19
N ARG A 223 -24.86 -20.77 -13.04
CA ARG A 223 -23.72 -20.18 -13.77
C ARG A 223 -22.39 -20.31 -13.01
N TYR A 224 -22.12 -21.49 -12.52
CA TYR A 224 -20.87 -21.79 -11.83
C TYR A 224 -20.34 -23.16 -12.24
N ALA A 225 -19.05 -23.40 -12.07
CA ALA A 225 -18.41 -24.67 -12.39
C ALA A 225 -18.70 -25.72 -11.29
N ALA A 226 -19.91 -26.31 -11.29
CA ALA A 226 -20.36 -27.20 -10.22
C ALA A 226 -19.36 -28.32 -9.91
N ALA A 227 -18.87 -29.03 -10.93
CA ALA A 227 -17.90 -30.11 -10.73
C ALA A 227 -16.60 -29.65 -10.07
N TRP A 228 -16.13 -28.44 -10.40
CA TRP A 228 -14.94 -27.86 -9.76
C TRP A 228 -15.21 -27.46 -8.31
N VAL A 229 -16.38 -26.87 -8.06
CA VAL A 229 -16.80 -26.49 -6.70
C VAL A 229 -16.90 -27.71 -5.81
N ASP A 230 -17.55 -28.78 -6.28
CA ASP A 230 -17.71 -30.05 -5.54
C ASP A 230 -16.36 -30.73 -5.24
N GLU A 231 -15.41 -30.66 -6.16
CA GLU A 231 -14.08 -31.27 -5.99
C GLU A 231 -13.14 -30.46 -5.08
N HIS A 232 -13.21 -29.11 -5.16
CA HIS A 232 -12.18 -28.24 -4.59
C HIS A 232 -12.62 -27.36 -3.42
N THR A 233 -13.90 -27.38 -3.04
CA THR A 233 -14.42 -26.56 -1.95
C THR A 233 -15.14 -27.39 -0.88
N GLN A 234 -15.28 -26.82 0.31
CA GLN A 234 -16.04 -27.39 1.43
C GLN A 234 -17.02 -26.33 1.97
N GLY A 235 -18.25 -26.73 2.30
CA GLY A 235 -19.27 -25.89 2.94
C GLY A 235 -20.62 -25.88 2.28
#